data_7ce58ef42e0294913f0ffdde0a61696f
#
_entry.id   7ce58ef42e0294913f0ffdde0a61696f
#
_cell.length_a   1.000
_cell.length_b   1.000
_cell.length_c   1.000
_cell.angle_alpha   90.00
_cell.angle_beta   90.00
_cell.angle_gamma   90.00
#
_symmetry.space_group_name_H-M   'P 1'
#
loop_
_entity.id
_entity.type
_entity.pdbx_description
1 polymer ?
#
loop_
_entity_poly.entity_id
_entity_poly.type
_entity_poly.pdbx_seq_one_letter_code
_entity_poly.pdbx_strand_id
1 'polypeptide(L)'
;MAKRPRLFYLDLVRTIALVCILVIHFNATVTGYFTLPHRLFASVLPGGVYLGDFGSSLFFIVSGASLAYTARQPFSAGAFYRRRAAAVYPMFWLAWCICFSIRFVTQPGYYAAAKTPTLLLTALGLDNFAVSAGWVAADFACVGEWFLGSILFLYLLFPLLYRGMQKNRALTCGVQVGIYECK
;
A
#
# COMPACT_ATOMS: atom_id res chain seq x y z
N MET A 1 -17.07 -22.59 11.84
CA MET A 1 -16.11 -21.65 12.45
C MET A 1 -16.82 -20.31 12.64
N ALA A 2 -16.95 -19.82 13.88
CA ALA A 2 -17.58 -18.51 14.15
C ALA A 2 -16.77 -17.39 13.46
N LYS A 3 -17.47 -16.48 12.79
CA LYS A 3 -16.89 -15.29 12.18
C LYS A 3 -16.42 -14.37 13.30
N ARG A 4 -15.14 -13.98 13.31
CA ARG A 4 -14.63 -13.03 14.31
C ARG A 4 -15.40 -11.71 14.22
N PRO A 5 -15.70 -11.05 15.35
CA PRO A 5 -16.40 -9.78 15.33
C PRO A 5 -15.61 -8.73 14.54
N ARG A 6 -16.32 -7.87 13.85
CA ARG A 6 -15.74 -6.76 13.11
C ARG A 6 -15.30 -5.68 14.10
N LEU A 7 -14.06 -5.22 14.00
CA LEU A 7 -13.50 -4.21 14.88
C LEU A 7 -13.68 -2.84 14.24
N PHE A 8 -14.69 -2.11 14.70
CA PHE A 8 -15.06 -0.80 14.15
C PHE A 8 -13.90 0.20 14.11
N TYR A 9 -13.06 0.23 15.12
CA TYR A 9 -11.93 1.15 15.17
C TYR A 9 -10.90 0.91 14.05
N LEU A 10 -10.68 -0.33 13.60
CA LEU A 10 -9.80 -0.62 12.46
C LEU A 10 -10.38 -0.08 11.15
N ASP A 11 -11.69 -0.15 10.98
CA ASP A 11 -12.36 0.41 9.81
C ASP A 11 -12.34 1.94 9.85
N LEU A 12 -12.52 2.55 11.02
CA LEU A 12 -12.41 4.00 11.20
C LEU A 12 -11.01 4.51 10.82
N VAL A 13 -9.96 3.87 11.33
CA VAL A 13 -8.58 4.28 11.01
C VAL A 13 -8.27 4.10 9.52
N ARG A 14 -8.78 3.04 8.87
CA ARG A 14 -8.68 2.90 7.40
C ARG A 14 -9.36 4.03 6.65
N THR A 15 -10.54 4.43 7.11
CA THR A 15 -11.28 5.53 6.48
C THR A 15 -10.49 6.84 6.60
N ILE A 16 -9.93 7.13 7.77
CA ILE A 16 -9.08 8.30 7.97
C ILE A 16 -7.86 8.24 7.04
N ALA A 17 -7.16 7.12 7.00
CA ALA A 17 -6.01 6.90 6.12
C ALA A 17 -6.37 7.12 4.64
N LEU A 18 -7.51 6.57 4.21
CA LEU A 18 -8.00 6.74 2.84
C LEU A 18 -8.30 8.21 2.53
N VAL A 19 -8.96 8.93 3.42
CA VAL A 19 -9.26 10.37 3.24
C VAL A 19 -7.97 11.17 3.11
N CYS A 20 -6.96 10.91 3.95
CA CYS A 20 -5.66 11.58 3.85
C CYS A 20 -5.00 11.36 2.47
N ILE A 21 -5.02 10.12 1.98
CA ILE A 21 -4.44 9.77 0.68
C ILE A 21 -5.24 10.44 -0.46
N LEU A 22 -6.57 10.41 -0.40
CA LEU A 22 -7.42 11.04 -1.41
C LEU A 22 -7.20 12.55 -1.49
N VAL A 23 -7.06 13.24 -0.35
CA VAL A 23 -6.78 14.68 -0.30
C VAL A 23 -5.46 15.01 -1.00
N ILE A 24 -4.42 14.23 -0.79
CA ILE A 24 -3.12 14.45 -1.43
C ILE A 24 -3.19 14.20 -2.93
N HIS A 25 -3.83 13.12 -3.37
CA HIS A 25 -4.00 12.84 -4.79
C HIS A 25 -4.89 13.88 -5.47
N PHE A 26 -5.94 14.33 -4.82
CA PHE A 26 -6.79 15.41 -5.31
C PHE A 26 -6.00 16.70 -5.49
N ASN A 27 -5.23 17.12 -4.49
CA ASN A 27 -4.36 18.29 -4.60
C ASN A 27 -3.36 18.18 -5.76
N ALA A 28 -2.73 17.01 -5.93
CA ALA A 28 -1.80 16.75 -7.03
C ALA A 28 -2.50 16.85 -8.40
N THR A 29 -3.71 16.32 -8.52
CA THR A 29 -4.52 16.40 -9.75
C THR A 29 -4.90 17.84 -10.05
N VAL A 30 -5.37 18.57 -9.05
CA VAL A 30 -5.82 19.97 -9.23
C VAL A 30 -4.67 20.88 -9.63
N THR A 31 -3.50 20.75 -9.00
CA THR A 31 -2.33 21.58 -9.34
C THR A 31 -1.65 21.13 -10.64
N GLY A 32 -1.69 19.81 -10.96
CA GLY A 32 -1.04 19.27 -12.14
C GLY A 32 -1.89 19.35 -13.43
N TYR A 33 -3.17 18.95 -13.34
CA TYR A 33 -4.04 18.91 -14.51
C TYR A 33 -4.84 20.19 -14.73
N PHE A 34 -5.33 20.80 -13.66
CA PHE A 34 -6.13 22.04 -13.76
C PHE A 34 -5.30 23.30 -13.60
N THR A 35 -3.97 23.16 -13.43
CA THR A 35 -3.01 24.29 -13.32
C THR A 35 -3.41 25.38 -12.34
N LEU A 36 -4.15 25.02 -11.29
CA LEU A 36 -4.48 25.96 -10.22
C LEU A 36 -3.22 26.33 -9.45
N PRO A 37 -3.02 27.64 -9.13
CA PRO A 37 -1.78 28.11 -8.52
C PRO A 37 -1.61 27.64 -7.06
N HIS A 38 -2.69 27.16 -6.43
CA HIS A 38 -2.68 26.78 -5.03
C HIS A 38 -3.37 25.42 -4.80
N ARG A 39 -2.88 24.70 -3.79
CA ARG A 39 -3.53 23.50 -3.25
C ARG A 39 -4.84 23.90 -2.57
N LEU A 40 -5.91 23.14 -2.80
CA LEU A 40 -7.21 23.43 -2.21
C LEU A 40 -7.31 22.98 -0.75
N PHE A 41 -6.55 21.95 -0.37
CA PHE A 41 -6.55 21.41 0.98
C PHE A 41 -5.15 21.44 1.58
N ALA A 42 -5.07 21.52 2.92
CA ALA A 42 -3.81 21.39 3.63
C ALA A 42 -3.15 20.04 3.33
N SER A 43 -1.87 20.09 2.98
CA SER A 43 -1.06 18.89 2.70
C SER A 43 -0.15 18.52 3.86
N VAL A 44 -0.06 19.37 4.86
CA VAL A 44 0.80 19.23 6.03
C VAL A 44 -0.04 19.42 7.28
N LEU A 45 0.08 18.49 8.21
CA LEU A 45 -0.56 18.54 9.53
C LEU A 45 0.20 19.48 10.46
N PRO A 46 -0.42 19.96 11.56
CA PRO A 46 0.29 20.63 12.64
C PRO A 46 1.48 19.76 13.09
N GLY A 47 2.66 20.38 13.22
CA GLY A 47 3.91 19.67 13.51
C GLY A 47 4.73 19.28 12.28
N GLY A 48 4.33 19.71 11.06
CA GLY A 48 5.13 19.52 9.84
C GLY A 48 5.02 18.15 9.18
N VAL A 49 4.12 17.29 9.64
CA VAL A 49 3.94 15.95 9.08
C VAL A 49 3.17 16.03 7.76
N TYR A 50 3.74 15.46 6.68
CA TYR A 50 3.07 15.37 5.40
C TYR A 50 1.87 14.42 5.47
N LEU A 51 0.71 14.87 5.02
CA LEU A 51 -0.56 14.15 5.14
C LEU A 51 -0.55 12.81 4.38
N GLY A 52 0.19 12.73 3.27
CA GLY A 52 0.36 11.50 2.51
C GLY A 52 1.12 10.41 3.27
N ASP A 53 2.22 10.81 3.94
CA ASP A 53 3.02 9.89 4.76
C ASP A 53 2.25 9.42 5.99
N PHE A 54 1.49 10.32 6.60
CA PHE A 54 0.61 9.99 7.71
C PHE A 54 -0.46 8.97 7.29
N GLY A 55 -1.16 9.22 6.17
CA GLY A 55 -2.20 8.32 5.66
C GLY A 55 -1.65 6.95 5.28
N SER A 56 -0.53 6.87 4.56
CA SER A 56 0.08 5.60 4.17
C SER A 56 0.62 4.82 5.38
N SER A 57 1.22 5.49 6.36
CA SER A 57 1.68 4.86 7.60
C SER A 57 0.51 4.26 8.40
N LEU A 58 -0.58 4.99 8.57
CA LEU A 58 -1.80 4.47 9.20
C LEU A 58 -2.33 3.25 8.46
N PHE A 59 -2.34 3.31 7.12
CA PHE A 59 -2.83 2.20 6.30
C PHE A 59 -1.99 0.93 6.47
N PHE A 60 -0.66 1.06 6.54
CA PHE A 60 0.25 -0.07 6.78
C PHE A 60 0.05 -0.65 8.19
N ILE A 61 -0.04 0.18 9.22
CA ILE A 61 -0.25 -0.26 10.61
C ILE A 61 -1.57 -1.03 10.73
N VAL A 62 -2.67 -0.46 10.23
CA VAL A 62 -3.99 -1.09 10.30
C VAL A 62 -4.06 -2.37 9.45
N SER A 63 -3.37 -2.40 8.31
CA SER A 63 -3.29 -3.60 7.49
C SER A 63 -2.58 -4.72 8.23
N GLY A 64 -1.44 -4.45 8.86
CA GLY A 64 -0.71 -5.41 9.68
C GLY A 64 -1.54 -5.92 10.87
N ALA A 65 -2.17 -5.02 11.62
CA ALA A 65 -3.05 -5.36 12.75
C ALA A 65 -4.22 -6.25 12.32
N SER A 66 -4.86 -5.93 11.20
CA SER A 66 -5.98 -6.70 10.66
C SER A 66 -5.55 -8.09 10.19
N LEU A 67 -4.37 -8.20 9.59
CA LEU A 67 -3.80 -9.49 9.20
C LEU A 67 -3.52 -10.36 10.41
N ALA A 68 -2.91 -9.81 11.45
CA ALA A 68 -2.65 -10.53 12.70
C ALA A 68 -3.96 -10.96 13.38
N TYR A 69 -4.96 -10.06 13.44
CA TYR A 69 -6.27 -10.38 14.00
C TYR A 69 -7.01 -11.48 13.25
N THR A 70 -6.93 -11.48 11.91
CA THR A 70 -7.65 -12.44 11.05
C THR A 70 -6.86 -13.71 10.74
N ALA A 71 -5.60 -13.79 11.16
CA ALA A 71 -4.76 -14.98 10.95
C ALA A 71 -5.41 -16.23 11.55
N ARG A 72 -5.53 -17.29 10.74
CA ARG A 72 -6.16 -18.55 11.11
C ARG A 72 -5.11 -19.54 11.63
N GLN A 73 -5.47 -20.32 12.62
CA GLN A 73 -4.68 -21.44 13.09
C GLN A 73 -5.28 -22.76 12.58
N PRO A 74 -4.45 -23.74 12.13
CA PRO A 74 -3.01 -23.63 11.93
C PRO A 74 -2.66 -22.64 10.80
N PHE A 75 -1.58 -21.88 10.96
CA PHE A 75 -1.17 -20.87 9.99
C PHE A 75 -0.43 -21.51 8.80
N SER A 76 -0.96 -21.32 7.60
CA SER A 76 -0.35 -21.74 6.33
C SER A 76 0.08 -20.52 5.51
N ALA A 77 1.38 -20.37 5.28
CA ALA A 77 1.92 -19.28 4.48
C ALA A 77 1.44 -19.32 3.02
N GLY A 78 1.40 -20.50 2.40
CA GLY A 78 0.91 -20.65 1.03
C GLY A 78 -0.57 -20.23 0.87
N ALA A 79 -1.43 -20.66 1.81
CA ALA A 79 -2.82 -20.24 1.82
C ALA A 79 -2.96 -18.71 2.11
N PHE A 80 -2.08 -18.15 2.91
CA PHE A 80 -2.02 -16.71 3.15
C PHE A 80 -1.68 -15.96 1.86
N TYR A 81 -0.57 -16.30 1.19
CA TYR A 81 -0.16 -15.60 -0.04
C TYR A 81 -1.21 -15.72 -1.14
N ARG A 82 -1.79 -16.90 -1.35
CA ARG A 82 -2.86 -17.08 -2.35
C ARG A 82 -4.06 -16.17 -2.07
N ARG A 83 -4.48 -16.05 -0.81
CA ARG A 83 -5.59 -15.13 -0.45
C ARG A 83 -5.22 -13.68 -0.64
N ARG A 84 -3.98 -13.27 -0.36
CA ARG A 84 -3.53 -11.88 -0.56
C ARG A 84 -3.42 -11.55 -2.04
N ALA A 85 -2.82 -12.44 -2.83
CA ALA A 85 -2.75 -12.26 -4.27
C ALA A 85 -4.15 -12.14 -4.90
N ALA A 86 -5.07 -13.05 -4.57
CA ALA A 86 -6.45 -13.00 -5.06
C ALA A 86 -7.24 -11.75 -4.61
N ALA A 87 -6.86 -11.14 -3.50
CA ALA A 87 -7.53 -9.93 -3.01
C ALA A 87 -6.97 -8.64 -3.64
N VAL A 88 -5.70 -8.62 -4.06
CA VAL A 88 -5.00 -7.41 -4.49
C VAL A 88 -4.89 -7.34 -6.01
N TYR A 89 -4.38 -8.39 -6.66
CA TYR A 89 -4.03 -8.32 -8.08
C TYR A 89 -5.20 -8.10 -9.05
N PRO A 90 -6.39 -8.68 -8.87
CA PRO A 90 -7.46 -8.46 -9.84
C PRO A 90 -7.87 -6.99 -9.96
N MET A 91 -7.99 -6.30 -8.82
CA MET A 91 -8.34 -4.86 -8.82
C MET A 91 -7.17 -4.00 -9.30
N PHE A 92 -5.95 -4.37 -8.94
CA PHE A 92 -4.76 -3.69 -9.43
C PHE A 92 -4.66 -3.77 -10.95
N TRP A 93 -4.73 -4.97 -11.53
CA TRP A 93 -4.64 -5.13 -12.99
C TRP A 93 -5.77 -4.44 -13.73
N LEU A 94 -6.99 -4.47 -13.19
CA LEU A 94 -8.12 -3.75 -13.78
C LEU A 94 -7.84 -2.23 -13.82
N ALA A 95 -7.45 -1.65 -12.69
CA ALA A 95 -7.12 -0.23 -12.60
C ALA A 95 -5.93 0.13 -13.49
N TRP A 96 -4.89 -0.71 -13.48
CA TRP A 96 -3.71 -0.51 -14.31
C TRP A 96 -4.05 -0.55 -15.80
N CYS A 97 -4.80 -1.54 -16.28
CA CYS A 97 -5.22 -1.63 -17.68
C CYS A 97 -6.01 -0.39 -18.12
N ILE A 98 -6.92 0.10 -17.28
CA ILE A 98 -7.70 1.31 -17.58
C ILE A 98 -6.78 2.53 -17.66
N CYS A 99 -5.97 2.77 -16.65
CA CYS A 99 -5.07 3.92 -16.59
C CYS A 99 -4.01 3.88 -17.69
N PHE A 100 -3.42 2.70 -17.93
CA PHE A 100 -2.47 2.49 -19.02
C PHE A 100 -3.08 2.82 -20.38
N SER A 101 -4.29 2.29 -20.67
CA SER A 101 -4.97 2.53 -21.94
C SER A 101 -5.30 4.02 -22.16
N ILE A 102 -5.81 4.69 -21.12
CA ILE A 102 -6.09 6.13 -21.16
C ILE A 102 -4.80 6.90 -21.45
N ARG A 103 -3.73 6.64 -20.68
CA ARG A 103 -2.46 7.35 -20.82
C ARG A 103 -1.78 7.06 -22.15
N PHE A 104 -1.84 5.82 -22.63
CA PHE A 104 -1.30 5.43 -23.94
C PHE A 104 -1.94 6.21 -25.09
N VAL A 105 -3.26 6.45 -25.02
CA VAL A 105 -4.00 7.21 -26.04
C VAL A 105 -3.82 8.72 -25.89
N THR A 106 -3.86 9.22 -24.64
CA THR A 106 -3.86 10.67 -24.38
C THR A 106 -2.48 11.30 -24.33
N GLN A 107 -1.43 10.49 -24.09
CA GLN A 107 -0.04 10.94 -23.96
C GLN A 107 0.91 10.09 -24.82
N PRO A 108 0.87 10.24 -26.17
CA PRO A 108 1.73 9.47 -27.06
C PRO A 108 3.21 9.62 -26.70
N GLY A 109 3.93 8.49 -26.60
CA GLY A 109 5.34 8.49 -26.23
C GLY A 109 5.64 8.49 -24.72
N TYR A 110 4.65 8.56 -23.84
CA TYR A 110 4.87 8.55 -22.39
C TYR A 110 5.70 7.35 -21.91
N TYR A 111 5.47 6.18 -22.50
CA TYR A 111 6.20 4.94 -22.17
C TYR A 111 7.36 4.63 -23.13
N ALA A 112 7.79 5.58 -23.96
CA ALA A 112 8.83 5.34 -24.98
C ALA A 112 10.19 4.92 -24.38
N ALA A 113 10.50 5.35 -23.14
CA ALA A 113 11.71 4.98 -22.44
C ALA A 113 11.62 3.62 -21.72
N ALA A 114 10.40 3.09 -21.52
CA ALA A 114 10.17 1.82 -20.82
C ALA A 114 10.43 0.64 -21.76
N LYS A 115 11.24 -0.32 -21.30
CA LYS A 115 11.54 -1.54 -22.06
C LYS A 115 10.47 -2.60 -21.82
N THR A 116 10.05 -3.31 -22.85
CA THR A 116 9.02 -4.36 -22.76
C THR A 116 9.22 -5.36 -21.59
N PRO A 117 10.43 -5.84 -21.25
CA PRO A 117 10.61 -6.73 -20.11
C PRO A 117 10.21 -6.11 -18.77
N THR A 118 10.23 -4.76 -18.62
CA THR A 118 9.82 -4.10 -17.37
C THR A 118 8.32 -4.19 -17.12
N LEU A 119 7.53 -4.52 -18.13
CA LEU A 119 6.10 -4.78 -17.99
C LEU A 119 5.80 -5.91 -16.99
N LEU A 120 6.67 -6.93 -16.93
CA LEU A 120 6.53 -8.00 -15.94
C LEU A 120 6.71 -7.46 -14.51
N LEU A 121 7.65 -6.55 -14.29
CA LEU A 121 7.86 -5.91 -12.98
C LEU A 121 6.64 -5.10 -12.57
N THR A 122 6.07 -4.31 -13.51
CA THR A 122 4.83 -3.55 -13.27
C THR A 122 3.66 -4.49 -12.98
N ALA A 123 3.48 -5.57 -13.76
CA ALA A 123 2.42 -6.55 -13.53
C ALA A 123 2.52 -7.24 -12.16
N LEU A 124 3.73 -7.37 -11.62
CA LEU A 124 3.99 -7.89 -10.27
C LEU A 124 3.94 -6.81 -9.18
N GLY A 125 3.90 -5.51 -9.53
CA GLY A 125 3.97 -4.39 -8.59
C GLY A 125 5.35 -4.19 -7.97
N LEU A 126 6.41 -4.57 -8.67
CA LEU A 126 7.82 -4.51 -8.22
C LEU A 126 8.65 -3.47 -8.97
N ASP A 127 8.08 -2.80 -9.94
CA ASP A 127 8.70 -1.81 -10.81
C ASP A 127 9.30 -0.63 -10.03
N ASN A 128 8.56 -0.10 -9.06
CA ASN A 128 9.05 1.00 -8.24
C ASN A 128 10.36 0.66 -7.49
N PHE A 129 10.51 -0.58 -7.02
CA PHE A 129 11.77 -1.04 -6.41
C PHE A 129 12.89 -1.11 -7.44
N ALA A 130 12.61 -1.59 -8.65
CA ALA A 130 13.60 -1.71 -9.71
C ALA A 130 14.06 -0.33 -10.21
N VAL A 131 13.17 0.63 -10.34
CA VAL A 131 13.50 2.01 -10.70
C VAL A 131 14.27 2.70 -9.58
N SER A 132 13.81 2.57 -8.32
CA SER A 132 14.48 3.18 -7.17
C SER A 132 15.87 2.61 -6.91
N ALA A 133 16.08 1.32 -7.22
CA ALA A 133 17.39 0.67 -7.16
C ALA A 133 18.30 1.00 -8.36
N GLY A 134 17.81 1.74 -9.35
CA GLY A 134 18.56 2.06 -10.58
C GLY A 134 18.73 0.89 -11.54
N TRP A 135 17.99 -0.21 -11.36
CA TRP A 135 18.07 -1.38 -12.24
C TRP A 135 17.41 -1.16 -13.59
N VAL A 136 16.38 -0.33 -13.62
CA VAL A 136 15.68 0.10 -14.83
C VAL A 136 15.50 1.62 -14.83
N ALA A 137 15.58 2.24 -16.01
CA ALA A 137 15.48 3.68 -16.14
C ALA A 137 14.02 4.18 -16.18
N ALA A 138 13.10 3.33 -16.65
CA ALA A 138 11.68 3.64 -16.75
C ALA A 138 10.86 2.35 -16.73
N ASP A 139 9.61 2.46 -16.35
CA ASP A 139 8.64 1.38 -16.21
C ASP A 139 7.29 1.75 -16.85
N PHE A 140 6.28 0.91 -16.63
CA PHE A 140 4.90 1.13 -17.09
C PHE A 140 3.96 1.55 -15.94
N ALA A 141 4.50 2.11 -14.86
CA ALA A 141 3.73 2.54 -13.71
C ALA A 141 2.71 3.64 -14.05
N CYS A 142 1.52 3.54 -13.50
CA CYS A 142 0.45 4.52 -13.71
C CYS A 142 -0.61 4.65 -12.62
N VAL A 143 -0.63 3.76 -11.62
CA VAL A 143 -1.67 3.72 -10.56
C VAL A 143 -1.12 3.77 -9.12
N GLY A 144 0.13 4.15 -8.93
CA GLY A 144 0.76 4.23 -7.60
C GLY A 144 1.33 2.89 -7.12
N GLU A 145 2.03 2.20 -8.00
CA GLU A 145 2.66 0.89 -7.81
C GLU A 145 3.63 0.86 -6.62
N TRP A 146 4.22 2.01 -6.24
CA TRP A 146 5.07 2.13 -5.06
C TRP A 146 4.36 1.67 -3.77
N PHE A 147 3.08 2.00 -3.64
CA PHE A 147 2.27 1.59 -2.49
C PHE A 147 1.97 0.09 -2.53
N LEU A 148 1.64 -0.43 -3.72
CA LEU A 148 1.45 -1.87 -3.92
C LEU A 148 2.72 -2.64 -3.59
N GLY A 149 3.88 -2.21 -4.11
CA GLY A 149 5.16 -2.83 -3.82
C GLY A 149 5.47 -2.88 -2.33
N SER A 150 5.23 -1.78 -1.61
CA SER A 150 5.41 -1.70 -0.15
C SER A 150 4.50 -2.68 0.59
N ILE A 151 3.23 -2.79 0.21
CA ILE A 151 2.29 -3.77 0.80
C ILE A 151 2.71 -5.20 0.50
N LEU A 152 3.15 -5.49 -0.71
CA LEU A 152 3.63 -6.84 -1.09
C LEU A 152 4.86 -7.24 -0.28
N PHE A 153 5.79 -6.30 -0.06
CA PHE A 153 6.95 -6.53 0.80
C PHE A 153 6.53 -6.85 2.24
N LEU A 154 5.59 -6.09 2.79
CA LEU A 154 5.03 -6.37 4.12
C LEU A 154 4.33 -7.74 4.18
N TYR A 155 3.60 -8.12 3.13
CA TYR A 155 3.01 -9.45 3.05
C TYR A 155 4.06 -10.56 2.98
N LEU A 156 5.17 -10.33 2.29
CA LEU A 156 6.28 -11.28 2.24
C LEU A 156 6.87 -11.52 3.64
N LEU A 157 7.04 -10.47 4.42
CA LEU A 157 7.60 -10.56 5.77
C LEU A 157 6.58 -11.08 6.81
N PHE A 158 5.29 -10.89 6.58
CA PHE A 158 4.24 -11.18 7.58
C PHE A 158 4.29 -12.61 8.13
N PRO A 159 4.40 -13.69 7.33
CA PRO A 159 4.46 -15.05 7.87
C PRO A 159 5.67 -15.31 8.77
N LEU A 160 6.80 -14.68 8.47
CA LEU A 160 8.01 -14.77 9.27
C LEU A 160 7.82 -14.07 10.62
N LEU A 161 7.36 -12.82 10.61
CA LEU A 161 7.06 -12.03 11.80
C LEU A 161 5.98 -12.72 12.66
N TYR A 162 4.90 -13.19 12.03
CA TYR A 162 3.80 -13.84 12.73
C TYR A 162 4.24 -15.13 13.43
N ARG A 163 5.06 -15.97 12.78
CA ARG A 163 5.61 -17.18 13.40
C ARG A 163 6.60 -16.83 14.52
N GLY A 164 7.45 -15.83 14.33
CA GLY A 164 8.37 -15.33 15.35
C GLY A 164 7.64 -14.89 16.61
N MET A 165 6.57 -14.12 16.46
CA MET A 165 5.71 -13.67 17.56
C MET A 165 5.02 -14.83 18.28
N GLN A 166 4.60 -15.87 17.55
CA GLN A 166 4.00 -17.07 18.16
C GLN A 166 5.01 -17.89 18.97
N LYS A 167 6.27 -17.93 18.55
CA LYS A 167 7.32 -18.70 19.21
C LYS A 167 7.89 -18.00 20.44
N ASN A 168 7.91 -16.68 20.44
CA ASN A 168 8.50 -15.88 21.53
C ASN A 168 7.47 -14.88 22.10
N ARG A 169 6.78 -15.29 23.18
CA ARG A 169 5.78 -14.45 23.86
C ARG A 169 6.35 -13.15 24.40
N ALA A 170 7.63 -13.13 24.77
CA ALA A 170 8.29 -11.92 25.27
C ALA A 170 8.40 -10.84 24.20
N LEU A 171 8.68 -11.20 22.93
CA LEU A 171 8.62 -10.28 21.78
C LEU A 171 7.19 -9.75 21.54
N THR A 172 6.19 -10.61 21.74
CA THR A 172 4.78 -10.20 21.60
C THR A 172 4.37 -9.25 22.73
N CYS A 173 4.77 -9.53 23.96
CA CYS A 173 4.54 -8.64 25.10
C CYS A 173 5.33 -7.33 24.97
N GLY A 174 6.57 -7.35 24.51
CA GLY A 174 7.38 -6.14 24.30
C GLY A 174 6.77 -5.18 23.28
N VAL A 175 6.24 -5.71 22.19
CA VAL A 175 5.52 -4.90 21.19
C VAL A 175 4.19 -4.40 21.73
N GLN A 176 3.46 -5.20 22.52
CA GLN A 176 2.22 -4.77 23.17
C GLN A 176 2.49 -3.75 24.30
N VAL A 177 3.49 -3.95 25.12
CA VAL A 177 3.86 -3.02 26.20
C VAL A 177 4.32 -1.69 25.63
N GLY A 178 5.13 -1.68 24.56
CA GLY A 178 5.49 -0.45 23.85
C GLY A 178 4.29 0.31 23.25
N ILE A 179 3.17 -0.39 23.01
CA ILE A 179 1.91 0.24 22.59
C ILE A 179 1.08 0.71 23.80
N TYR A 180 1.23 0.08 24.97
CA TYR A 180 0.45 0.39 26.18
C TYR A 180 1.14 1.34 27.18
N GLU A 181 2.47 1.45 27.15
CA GLU A 181 3.20 2.43 27.97
C GLU A 181 3.16 3.86 27.41
N CYS A 182 2.59 4.08 26.25
CA CYS A 182 2.20 5.40 25.76
C CYS A 182 0.78 5.80 26.20
N LYS A 183 0.43 5.53 27.46
CA LYS A 183 -0.76 6.11 28.12
C LYS A 183 -0.33 7.11 29.16
#